data_2fbd1ac9699d44a44e94603cd19f6c61
#
_entry.id   2fbd1ac9699d44a44e94603cd19f6c61
#
_cell.length_a   1.000
_cell.length_b   1.000
_cell.length_c   1.000
_cell.angle_alpha   90.00
_cell.angle_beta   90.00
_cell.angle_gamma   90.00
#
_symmetry.space_group_name_H-M   'P 1'
#
loop_
_entity.id
_entity.type
_entity.pdbx_description
1 polymer ?
#
loop_
_entity_poly.entity_id
_entity_poly.type
_entity_poly.pdbx_seq_one_letter_code
_entity_poly.pdbx_strand_id
1 'polypeptide(L)'
;MSFIKSRQPVKVKIFGKQQPSTQTSSFVYINDEGECLVVQNGDYALNSELRHGKYHTVYEVDTSVYSYTFHKEVMCDDGQNAFLIRMRISFYVGNPEIIVRRGIVNSTNMLDELLFYSIKEVTRDYPIDQIRAVNGALKGLQNDSKFNRVFGEYGLAVEALEVDVELGHETRERLKRKMIIKDEQEEKRLRKEGEIENLVHFMEKYGEVGVFSSEKERTEFIMKEYERKKQEEQEELKIKREKDKRTQDLIEDMVKKGEDPKLIMEVIQTLNEINSEKSFVSSETDRVEKDKWEKLGETSELKRKERLDG
;
A
#
# COMPACT_ATOMS: atom_id res chain seq x y z
N MET A 1 23.70 7.96 12.70
CA MET A 1 23.75 9.30 13.36
C MET A 1 24.42 9.13 14.69
N SER A 2 25.29 10.07 15.09
CA SER A 2 25.93 10.05 16.41
C SER A 2 25.57 11.33 17.14
N PHE A 3 24.99 11.19 18.33
CA PHE A 3 24.64 12.34 19.18
C PHE A 3 25.81 12.84 20.01
N ILE A 4 26.82 12.03 20.22
CA ILE A 4 28.04 12.37 20.98
C ILE A 4 29.11 12.77 19.97
N LYS A 5 29.48 14.07 19.97
CA LYS A 5 30.54 14.63 19.12
C LYS A 5 31.93 14.25 19.66
N SER A 6 32.12 14.39 20.97
CA SER A 6 33.41 14.11 21.59
C SER A 6 33.26 13.62 23.03
N ARG A 7 34.26 12.88 23.49
CA ARG A 7 34.47 12.48 24.88
C ARG A 7 35.88 12.85 25.26
N GLN A 8 36.08 13.64 26.32
CA GLN A 8 37.38 14.13 26.71
C GLN A 8 37.53 14.11 28.25
N PRO A 9 38.74 13.98 28.78
CA PRO A 9 39.00 14.22 30.19
C PRO A 9 38.85 15.70 30.53
N VAL A 10 38.24 15.98 31.64
CA VAL A 10 38.08 17.36 32.13
C VAL A 10 39.41 17.95 32.55
N LYS A 11 39.80 19.09 31.98
CA LYS A 11 41.00 19.83 32.33
C LYS A 11 40.59 21.02 33.20
N VAL A 12 40.74 20.88 34.52
CA VAL A 12 40.34 21.94 35.46
C VAL A 12 41.55 22.83 35.79
N LYS A 13 41.47 24.10 35.43
CA LYS A 13 42.40 25.13 35.86
C LYS A 13 42.04 25.60 37.28
N ILE A 14 43.00 26.21 38.01
CA ILE A 14 42.73 26.72 39.38
C ILE A 14 41.61 27.75 39.43
N PHE A 15 41.58 28.62 38.45
CA PHE A 15 40.55 29.66 38.29
C PHE A 15 40.07 29.66 36.85
N GLY A 16 38.82 30.19 36.63
CA GLY A 16 38.28 30.42 35.33
C GLY A 16 37.01 29.59 35.04
N LYS A 17 36.61 29.61 33.80
CA LYS A 17 35.42 28.98 33.25
C LYS A 17 35.83 27.98 32.18
N GLN A 18 35.03 26.99 31.98
CA GLN A 18 35.13 26.11 30.82
C GLN A 18 34.58 26.77 29.55
N GLN A 19 34.76 26.14 28.45
CA GLN A 19 34.16 26.57 27.17
C GLN A 19 32.63 26.67 27.32
N PRO A 20 32.00 27.77 26.89
CA PRO A 20 30.54 27.86 26.89
C PRO A 20 29.93 26.84 25.93
N SER A 21 28.75 26.35 26.28
CA SER A 21 27.91 25.57 25.35
C SER A 21 27.43 26.50 24.23
N THR A 22 26.91 25.90 23.15
CA THR A 22 26.30 26.64 22.04
C THR A 22 24.83 26.26 21.92
N GLN A 23 24.11 26.91 21.01
CA GLN A 23 22.73 26.51 20.73
C GLN A 23 22.61 25.07 20.13
N THR A 24 23.68 24.58 19.52
CA THR A 24 23.72 23.29 18.85
C THR A 24 24.62 22.28 19.55
N SER A 25 25.16 22.59 20.74
CA SER A 25 25.96 21.67 21.54
C SER A 25 25.78 21.89 23.02
N SER A 26 25.68 20.82 23.77
CA SER A 26 25.64 20.79 25.23
C SER A 26 26.82 20.00 25.75
N PHE A 27 27.32 20.37 26.94
CA PHE A 27 28.35 19.60 27.61
C PHE A 27 27.76 18.89 28.84
N VAL A 28 28.07 17.58 28.93
CA VAL A 28 27.69 16.75 30.07
C VAL A 28 28.96 16.28 30.77
N TYR A 29 29.16 16.75 31.98
CA TYR A 29 30.28 16.40 32.85
C TYR A 29 29.83 15.24 33.74
N ILE A 30 30.68 14.21 33.91
CA ILE A 30 30.38 13.03 34.72
C ILE A 30 31.51 12.81 35.72
N ASN A 31 31.14 12.46 36.98
CA ASN A 31 32.05 12.03 38.04
C ASN A 31 32.02 10.51 38.22
N ASP A 32 32.85 9.98 39.09
CA ASP A 32 32.92 8.55 39.40
C ASP A 32 31.66 7.99 40.08
N GLU A 33 30.88 8.85 40.72
CA GLU A 33 29.63 8.48 41.40
C GLU A 33 28.45 8.41 40.39
N GLY A 34 28.71 8.78 39.11
CA GLY A 34 27.72 8.80 38.05
C GLY A 34 26.82 10.05 38.08
N GLU A 35 27.15 11.06 38.86
CA GLU A 35 26.45 12.34 38.83
C GLU A 35 26.78 13.10 37.54
N CYS A 36 25.80 13.82 37.01
CA CYS A 36 25.96 14.59 35.80
C CYS A 36 25.72 16.09 36.07
N LEU A 37 26.60 16.92 35.51
CA LEU A 37 26.38 18.35 35.37
C LEU A 37 26.17 18.68 33.90
N VAL A 38 24.98 19.14 33.55
CA VAL A 38 24.61 19.48 32.16
C VAL A 38 24.73 20.99 31.97
N VAL A 39 25.45 21.39 30.93
CA VAL A 39 25.66 22.79 30.54
C VAL A 39 25.15 22.99 29.13
N GLN A 40 24.17 23.88 28.97
CA GLN A 40 23.47 24.10 27.69
C GLN A 40 23.08 25.59 27.55
N ASN A 41 22.51 25.97 26.42
CA ASN A 41 21.96 27.29 26.15
C ASN A 41 22.96 28.47 26.29
N GLY A 42 24.23 28.24 25.95
CA GLY A 42 25.25 29.26 26.06
C GLY A 42 25.89 29.37 27.45
N ASP A 43 25.45 28.59 28.41
CA ASP A 43 26.04 28.54 29.75
C ASP A 43 27.43 27.89 29.73
N TYR A 44 28.15 27.99 30.84
CA TYR A 44 29.47 27.44 31.06
C TYR A 44 29.58 26.84 32.47
N ALA A 45 30.39 25.79 32.62
CA ALA A 45 30.72 25.28 33.94
C ALA A 45 31.87 26.05 34.57
N LEU A 46 31.77 26.33 35.86
CA LEU A 46 32.84 26.91 36.63
C LEU A 46 33.89 25.83 37.01
N ASN A 47 35.17 26.16 36.95
CA ASN A 47 36.21 25.24 37.37
C ASN A 47 36.10 24.84 38.84
N SER A 48 35.54 25.73 39.71
CA SER A 48 35.24 25.42 41.13
C SER A 48 34.16 24.36 41.27
N GLU A 49 33.07 24.43 40.46
CA GLU A 49 32.00 23.43 40.47
C GLU A 49 32.53 22.06 40.01
N LEU A 50 33.27 22.03 38.89
CA LEU A 50 33.86 20.81 38.38
C LEU A 50 34.82 20.14 39.37
N ARG A 51 35.58 20.90 40.12
CA ARG A 51 36.48 20.40 41.13
C ARG A 51 35.72 19.91 42.36
N HIS A 52 34.72 20.66 42.81
CA HIS A 52 33.93 20.28 43.98
C HIS A 52 33.13 19.00 43.70
N GLY A 53 32.52 18.88 42.53
CA GLY A 53 31.78 17.69 42.06
C GLY A 53 32.67 16.58 41.55
N LYS A 54 34.02 16.73 41.56
CA LYS A 54 35.01 15.71 41.10
C LYS A 54 34.74 15.24 39.66
N TYR A 55 34.24 16.10 38.81
CA TYR A 55 33.95 15.75 37.39
C TYR A 55 35.27 15.51 36.63
N HIS A 56 35.39 14.34 35.99
CA HIS A 56 36.63 13.95 35.32
C HIS A 56 36.45 13.72 33.82
N THR A 57 35.23 13.50 33.35
CA THR A 57 34.94 13.27 31.92
C THR A 57 33.87 14.26 31.45
N VAL A 58 34.08 14.84 30.26
CA VAL A 58 33.12 15.69 29.59
C VAL A 58 32.74 15.09 28.23
N TYR A 59 31.45 15.06 27.97
CA TYR A 59 30.88 14.70 26.68
C TYR A 59 30.31 15.95 26.02
N GLU A 60 30.65 16.15 24.76
CA GLU A 60 29.99 17.13 23.93
C GLU A 60 28.87 16.43 23.17
N VAL A 61 27.64 16.85 23.43
CA VAL A 61 26.41 16.29 22.84
C VAL A 61 25.88 17.27 21.80
N ASP A 62 25.60 16.78 20.62
CA ASP A 62 24.96 17.56 19.56
C ASP A 62 23.47 17.72 19.84
N THR A 63 23.03 18.95 19.99
CA THR A 63 21.63 19.32 20.22
C THR A 63 20.98 19.95 18.97
N SER A 64 21.64 19.87 17.83
CA SER A 64 21.03 20.32 16.56
C SER A 64 19.81 19.44 16.19
N VAL A 65 18.99 19.98 15.29
CA VAL A 65 17.84 19.25 14.77
C VAL A 65 18.32 18.20 13.76
N TYR A 66 17.89 16.97 13.97
CA TYR A 66 18.13 15.84 13.09
C TYR A 66 16.86 15.51 12.31
N SER A 67 17.05 14.95 11.11
CA SER A 67 15.95 14.37 10.33
C SER A 67 16.22 12.90 10.09
N TYR A 68 15.21 12.07 10.31
CA TYR A 68 15.23 10.64 10.03
C TYR A 68 14.03 10.26 9.17
N THR A 69 14.23 9.36 8.20
CA THR A 69 13.15 8.87 7.35
C THR A 69 12.98 7.37 7.58
N PHE A 70 11.83 7.00 8.10
CA PHE A 70 11.34 5.64 8.17
C PHE A 70 10.62 5.30 6.87
N HIS A 71 10.93 4.17 6.25
CA HIS A 71 10.27 3.72 5.03
C HIS A 71 10.18 2.20 5.01
N LYS A 72 9.04 1.66 5.48
CA LYS A 72 8.80 0.21 5.59
C LYS A 72 7.34 -0.12 5.38
N GLU A 73 7.10 -1.38 5.02
CA GLU A 73 5.77 -1.96 5.03
C GLU A 73 5.40 -2.41 6.45
N VAL A 74 4.19 -2.05 6.88
CA VAL A 74 3.64 -2.40 8.19
C VAL A 74 2.24 -2.99 8.00
N MET A 75 1.99 -4.12 8.65
CA MET A 75 0.73 -4.86 8.52
C MET A 75 -0.45 -4.07 9.06
N CYS A 76 -1.61 -4.21 8.40
CA CYS A 76 -2.90 -3.69 8.87
C CYS A 76 -3.59 -4.68 9.84
N ASP A 77 -4.85 -4.44 10.17
CA ASP A 77 -5.68 -5.22 11.10
C ASP A 77 -5.79 -6.70 10.74
N ASP A 78 -5.88 -7.02 9.45
CA ASP A 78 -6.07 -8.40 8.96
C ASP A 78 -4.80 -9.25 8.98
N GLY A 79 -3.63 -8.65 9.23
CA GLY A 79 -2.32 -9.32 9.24
C GLY A 79 -1.88 -9.93 7.90
N GLN A 80 -2.63 -9.70 6.81
CA GLN A 80 -2.33 -10.19 5.47
C GLN A 80 -1.94 -9.08 4.51
N ASN A 81 -2.49 -7.90 4.72
CA ASN A 81 -2.24 -6.72 3.93
C ASN A 81 -1.33 -5.75 4.68
N ALA A 82 -0.58 -4.95 3.95
CA ALA A 82 0.36 -4.00 4.53
C ALA A 82 0.18 -2.61 3.94
N PHE A 83 0.39 -1.60 4.77
CA PHE A 83 0.61 -0.22 4.36
C PHE A 83 2.10 0.00 4.12
N LEU A 84 2.47 0.68 3.05
CA LEU A 84 3.80 1.23 2.85
C LEU A 84 3.82 2.63 3.49
N ILE A 85 4.57 2.77 4.57
CA ILE A 85 4.61 4.00 5.35
C ILE A 85 5.95 4.68 5.14
N ARG A 86 5.89 5.93 4.67
CA ARG A 86 7.01 6.85 4.65
C ARG A 86 6.76 7.92 5.69
N MET A 87 7.58 7.92 6.74
CA MET A 87 7.50 8.90 7.83
C MET A 87 8.83 9.61 7.98
N ARG A 88 8.82 10.93 7.85
CA ARG A 88 9.96 11.78 8.17
C ARG A 88 9.74 12.43 9.53
N ILE A 89 10.68 12.21 10.42
CA ILE A 89 10.66 12.79 11.75
C ILE A 89 11.82 13.76 11.89
N SER A 90 11.54 14.98 12.37
CA SER A 90 12.53 15.94 12.84
C SER A 90 12.54 15.95 14.35
N PHE A 91 13.71 15.80 14.93
CA PHE A 91 13.88 15.69 16.38
C PHE A 91 15.25 16.24 16.81
N TYR A 92 15.41 16.51 18.07
CA TYR A 92 16.67 16.97 18.67
C TYR A 92 16.90 16.30 20.02
N VAL A 93 18.12 16.43 20.54
CA VAL A 93 18.44 15.95 21.88
C VAL A 93 17.90 16.97 22.90
N GLY A 94 16.77 16.62 23.54
CA GLY A 94 16.13 17.44 24.58
C GLY A 94 16.74 17.21 25.96
N ASN A 95 17.27 16.01 26.23
CA ASN A 95 17.97 15.69 27.47
C ASN A 95 19.32 15.02 27.19
N PRO A 96 20.42 15.81 27.16
CA PRO A 96 21.78 15.30 26.90
C PRO A 96 22.28 14.32 27.95
N GLU A 97 21.84 14.44 29.20
CA GLU A 97 22.22 13.51 30.28
C GLU A 97 21.80 12.08 29.97
N ILE A 98 20.56 11.89 29.50
CA ILE A 98 20.04 10.56 29.15
C ILE A 98 20.85 9.94 28.01
N ILE A 99 21.21 10.72 26.99
CA ILE A 99 22.01 10.25 25.85
C ILE A 99 23.37 9.71 26.35
N VAL A 100 24.02 10.43 27.26
CA VAL A 100 25.33 10.05 27.77
C VAL A 100 25.23 8.85 28.73
N ARG A 101 24.26 8.85 29.65
CA ARG A 101 24.01 7.73 30.59
C ARG A 101 23.70 6.41 29.88
N ARG A 102 22.89 6.46 28.82
CA ARG A 102 22.54 5.26 28.01
C ARG A 102 23.62 4.88 27.00
N GLY A 103 24.62 5.74 26.77
CA GLY A 103 25.69 5.48 25.80
C GLY A 103 25.17 5.35 24.36
N ILE A 104 24.18 6.15 23.97
CA ILE A 104 23.54 6.06 22.66
C ILE A 104 24.50 6.61 21.59
N VAL A 105 25.28 5.71 20.99
CA VAL A 105 26.24 6.06 19.95
C VAL A 105 25.62 5.93 18.55
N ASN A 106 24.76 4.93 18.33
CA ASN A 106 24.09 4.73 17.03
C ASN A 106 22.57 4.77 17.21
N SER A 107 21.97 5.86 16.75
CA SER A 107 20.55 6.12 16.92
C SER A 107 19.66 5.49 15.85
N THR A 108 20.21 5.07 14.70
CA THR A 108 19.41 4.66 13.53
C THR A 108 18.55 3.44 13.83
N ASN A 109 19.14 2.37 14.37
CA ASN A 109 18.39 1.15 14.70
C ASN A 109 17.35 1.39 15.80
N MET A 110 17.75 2.18 16.82
CA MET A 110 16.83 2.56 17.89
C MET A 110 15.62 3.34 17.37
N LEU A 111 15.84 4.32 16.49
CA LEU A 111 14.77 5.10 15.88
C LEU A 111 13.87 4.23 15.00
N ASP A 112 14.47 3.32 14.24
CA ASP A 112 13.74 2.34 13.43
C ASP A 112 12.78 1.51 14.29
N GLU A 113 13.27 0.97 15.41
CA GLU A 113 12.45 0.18 16.32
C GLU A 113 11.35 1.00 16.98
N LEU A 114 11.68 2.18 17.53
CA LEU A 114 10.71 3.06 18.18
C LEU A 114 9.58 3.46 17.22
N LEU A 115 9.93 3.86 16.00
CA LEU A 115 8.95 4.23 14.99
C LEU A 115 8.13 3.03 14.54
N PHE A 116 8.78 1.89 14.28
CA PHE A 116 8.09 0.67 13.86
C PHE A 116 7.02 0.23 14.86
N TYR A 117 7.36 0.21 16.16
CA TYR A 117 6.39 -0.17 17.19
C TYR A 117 5.23 0.83 17.30
N SER A 118 5.53 2.13 17.28
CA SER A 118 4.49 3.17 17.36
C SER A 118 3.56 3.14 16.13
N ILE A 119 4.12 2.97 14.95
CA ILE A 119 3.36 2.86 13.69
C ILE A 119 2.51 1.59 13.69
N LYS A 120 3.08 0.45 14.07
CA LYS A 120 2.38 -0.84 14.15
C LYS A 120 1.21 -0.80 15.12
N GLU A 121 1.34 -0.10 16.24
CA GLU A 121 0.25 0.07 17.21
C GLU A 121 -0.93 0.79 16.56
N VAL A 122 -0.68 1.81 15.76
CA VAL A 122 -1.73 2.53 15.03
C VAL A 122 -2.31 1.70 13.89
N THR A 123 -1.46 1.13 13.01
CA THR A 123 -1.92 0.49 11.77
C THR A 123 -2.77 -0.76 11.99
N ARG A 124 -2.56 -1.47 13.12
CA ARG A 124 -3.33 -2.67 13.47
C ARG A 124 -4.81 -2.44 13.75
N ASP A 125 -5.21 -1.19 13.96
CA ASP A 125 -6.60 -0.83 14.24
C ASP A 125 -7.38 -0.42 12.99
N TYR A 126 -6.71 -0.42 11.82
CA TYR A 126 -7.32 0.04 10.58
C TYR A 126 -7.28 -1.02 9.48
N PRO A 127 -8.42 -1.25 8.79
CA PRO A 127 -8.47 -2.06 7.59
C PRO A 127 -7.77 -1.36 6.41
N ILE A 128 -7.38 -2.16 5.42
CA ILE A 128 -6.50 -1.72 4.32
C ILE A 128 -7.11 -0.63 3.42
N ASP A 129 -8.40 -0.51 3.37
CA ASP A 129 -9.13 0.49 2.59
C ASP A 129 -9.16 1.88 3.25
N GLN A 130 -8.81 1.98 4.53
CA GLN A 130 -8.84 3.22 5.30
C GLN A 130 -7.51 4.00 5.31
N ILE A 131 -6.81 4.07 4.18
CA ILE A 131 -5.51 4.75 4.04
C ILE A 131 -5.53 6.18 4.59
N ARG A 132 -6.61 6.94 4.31
CA ARG A 132 -6.73 8.34 4.77
C ARG A 132 -6.84 8.44 6.30
N ALA A 133 -7.57 7.50 6.91
CA ALA A 133 -7.72 7.46 8.37
C ALA A 133 -6.38 7.12 9.05
N VAL A 134 -5.66 6.12 8.54
CA VAL A 134 -4.31 5.76 8.99
C VAL A 134 -3.35 6.95 8.87
N ASN A 135 -3.35 7.64 7.73
CA ASN A 135 -2.50 8.81 7.53
C ASN A 135 -2.81 9.92 8.56
N GLY A 136 -4.10 10.17 8.82
CA GLY A 136 -4.55 11.12 9.85
C GLY A 136 -4.11 10.70 11.27
N ALA A 137 -4.28 9.42 11.63
CA ALA A 137 -3.90 8.88 12.92
C ALA A 137 -2.38 8.94 13.15
N LEU A 138 -1.59 8.57 12.13
CA LEU A 138 -0.13 8.65 12.19
C LEU A 138 0.37 10.10 12.30
N LYS A 139 -0.24 11.07 11.62
CA LYS A 139 0.06 12.50 11.82
C LYS A 139 -0.27 12.96 13.23
N GLY A 140 -1.31 12.38 13.84
CA GLY A 140 -1.71 12.65 15.23
C GLY A 140 -0.65 12.26 16.26
N LEU A 141 0.27 11.33 15.93
CA LEU A 141 1.35 10.90 16.83
C LEU A 141 2.24 12.06 17.30
N GLN A 142 2.39 13.11 16.49
CA GLN A 142 3.17 14.30 16.90
C GLN A 142 2.65 14.90 18.21
N ASN A 143 1.34 14.88 18.43
CA ASN A 143 0.69 15.43 19.62
C ASN A 143 0.37 14.34 20.67
N ASP A 144 0.70 13.08 20.41
CA ASP A 144 0.45 11.97 21.32
C ASP A 144 1.45 12.02 22.49
N SER A 145 0.92 12.08 23.69
CA SER A 145 1.73 12.13 24.93
C SER A 145 2.52 10.83 25.16
N LYS A 146 1.97 9.66 24.74
CA LYS A 146 2.64 8.37 24.86
C LYS A 146 3.84 8.30 23.89
N PHE A 147 3.64 8.73 22.65
CA PHE A 147 4.69 8.79 21.63
C PHE A 147 5.84 9.71 22.09
N ASN A 148 5.51 10.93 22.51
CA ASN A 148 6.50 11.90 22.98
C ASN A 148 7.22 11.43 24.25
N ARG A 149 6.53 10.74 25.17
CA ARG A 149 7.15 10.16 26.35
C ARG A 149 8.18 9.08 25.98
N VAL A 150 7.85 8.19 25.04
CA VAL A 150 8.78 7.14 24.59
C VAL A 150 10.06 7.76 24.02
N PHE A 151 9.97 8.79 23.19
CA PHE A 151 11.14 9.53 22.70
C PHE A 151 11.90 10.23 23.85
N GLY A 152 11.18 10.82 24.79
CA GLY A 152 11.74 11.47 25.99
C GLY A 152 12.54 10.50 26.89
N GLU A 153 12.13 9.24 26.99
CA GLU A 153 12.88 8.19 27.72
C GLU A 153 14.26 7.92 27.12
N TYR A 154 14.46 8.25 25.84
CA TYR A 154 15.76 8.20 25.16
C TYR A 154 16.45 9.59 25.11
N GLY A 155 15.92 10.58 25.77
CA GLY A 155 16.48 11.94 25.78
C GLY A 155 16.22 12.73 24.50
N LEU A 156 15.28 12.30 23.66
CA LEU A 156 14.93 12.93 22.40
C LEU A 156 13.62 13.73 22.53
N ALA A 157 13.53 14.82 21.80
CA ALA A 157 12.30 15.60 21.65
C ALA A 157 11.92 15.69 20.17
N VAL A 158 10.66 15.39 19.87
CA VAL A 158 10.12 15.43 18.50
C VAL A 158 9.68 16.85 18.19
N GLU A 159 10.15 17.41 17.08
CA GLU A 159 9.82 18.74 16.61
C GLU A 159 8.73 18.73 15.54
N ALA A 160 8.89 17.84 14.54
CA ALA A 160 7.94 17.73 13.43
C ALA A 160 7.83 16.30 12.93
N LEU A 161 6.66 15.97 12.37
CA LEU A 161 6.34 14.69 11.80
C LEU A 161 5.62 14.88 10.47
N GLU A 162 6.18 14.32 9.41
CA GLU A 162 5.56 14.25 8.09
C GLU A 162 5.26 12.78 7.78
N VAL A 163 4.05 12.48 7.31
CA VAL A 163 3.62 11.10 7.04
C VAL A 163 2.97 11.02 5.67
N ASP A 164 3.36 9.99 4.94
CA ASP A 164 2.74 9.55 3.71
C ASP A 164 2.48 8.05 3.79
N VAL A 165 1.25 7.63 3.44
CA VAL A 165 0.80 6.24 3.54
C VAL A 165 0.28 5.78 2.18
N GLU A 166 0.84 4.70 1.70
CA GLU A 166 0.42 4.02 0.48
C GLU A 166 0.08 2.54 0.78
N LEU A 167 -0.45 1.86 -0.21
CA LEU A 167 -0.56 0.40 -0.15
C LEU A 167 0.80 -0.24 -0.32
N GLY A 168 1.12 -1.25 0.47
CA GLY A 168 2.29 -2.09 0.27
C GLY A 168 2.29 -2.74 -1.11
N HIS A 169 3.46 -3.04 -1.64
CA HIS A 169 3.61 -3.51 -3.01
C HIS A 169 2.82 -4.81 -3.27
N GLU A 170 3.00 -5.81 -2.42
CA GLU A 170 2.27 -7.09 -2.55
C GLU A 170 0.77 -6.93 -2.35
N THR A 171 0.36 -6.07 -1.43
CA THR A 171 -1.05 -5.74 -1.19
C THR A 171 -1.68 -5.10 -2.42
N ARG A 172 -0.98 -4.14 -3.05
CA ARG A 172 -1.42 -3.47 -4.28
C ARG A 172 -1.61 -4.47 -5.41
N GLU A 173 -0.65 -5.36 -5.61
CA GLU A 173 -0.73 -6.40 -6.64
C GLU A 173 -1.85 -7.42 -6.36
N ARG A 174 -2.05 -7.81 -5.11
CA ARG A 174 -3.14 -8.72 -4.72
C ARG A 174 -4.51 -8.09 -4.94
N LEU A 175 -4.67 -6.82 -4.57
CA LEU A 175 -5.93 -6.09 -4.79
C LEU A 175 -6.22 -5.91 -6.29
N LYS A 176 -5.22 -5.59 -7.11
CA LYS A 176 -5.36 -5.55 -8.56
C LYS A 176 -5.83 -6.89 -9.14
N ARG A 177 -5.20 -8.00 -8.73
CA ARG A 177 -5.63 -9.35 -9.17
C ARG A 177 -7.06 -9.67 -8.75
N LYS A 178 -7.45 -9.31 -7.52
CA LYS A 178 -8.84 -9.49 -7.05
C LYS A 178 -9.83 -8.65 -7.86
N MET A 179 -9.49 -7.42 -8.23
CA MET A 179 -10.33 -6.58 -9.09
C MET A 179 -10.48 -7.19 -10.47
N ILE A 180 -9.40 -7.62 -11.11
CA ILE A 180 -9.44 -8.28 -12.43
C ILE A 180 -10.32 -9.53 -12.39
N ILE A 181 -10.17 -10.39 -11.37
CA ILE A 181 -11.00 -11.60 -11.23
C ILE A 181 -12.48 -11.23 -11.03
N LYS A 182 -12.76 -10.20 -10.24
CA LYS A 182 -14.14 -9.71 -10.02
C LYS A 182 -14.74 -9.16 -11.30
N ASP A 183 -14.00 -8.36 -12.05
CA ASP A 183 -14.44 -7.80 -13.33
C ASP A 183 -14.69 -8.91 -14.37
N GLU A 184 -13.81 -9.93 -14.44
CA GLU A 184 -14.02 -11.10 -15.30
C GLU A 184 -15.25 -11.94 -14.89
N GLN A 185 -15.53 -12.05 -13.59
CA GLN A 185 -16.73 -12.74 -13.11
C GLN A 185 -18.00 -11.96 -13.44
N GLU A 186 -17.95 -10.63 -13.29
CA GLU A 186 -19.04 -9.74 -13.64
C GLU A 186 -19.31 -9.76 -15.16
N GLU A 187 -18.25 -9.71 -15.96
CA GLU A 187 -18.36 -9.83 -17.43
C GLU A 187 -18.98 -11.19 -17.85
N LYS A 188 -18.55 -12.28 -17.22
CA LYS A 188 -19.15 -13.60 -17.46
C LYS A 188 -20.61 -13.68 -17.04
N ARG A 189 -20.97 -13.01 -15.95
CA ARG A 189 -22.38 -12.93 -15.51
C ARG A 189 -23.21 -12.16 -16.52
N LEU A 190 -22.74 -10.98 -16.93
CA LEU A 190 -23.41 -10.15 -17.92
C LEU A 190 -23.56 -10.84 -19.28
N ARG A 191 -22.54 -11.62 -19.73
CA ARG A 191 -22.64 -12.43 -20.95
C ARG A 191 -23.72 -13.50 -20.85
N LYS A 192 -23.79 -14.24 -19.72
CA LYS A 192 -24.82 -15.25 -19.50
C LYS A 192 -26.23 -14.62 -19.46
N GLU A 193 -26.38 -13.48 -18.79
CA GLU A 193 -27.62 -12.73 -18.77
C GLU A 193 -28.01 -12.33 -20.19
N GLY A 194 -27.08 -11.79 -21.00
CA GLY A 194 -27.31 -11.47 -22.41
C GLY A 194 -27.65 -12.67 -23.31
N GLU A 195 -27.05 -13.83 -23.07
CA GLU A 195 -27.40 -15.07 -23.78
C GLU A 195 -28.85 -15.49 -23.48
N ILE A 196 -29.26 -15.39 -22.22
CA ILE A 196 -30.64 -15.69 -21.81
C ILE A 196 -31.60 -14.70 -22.47
N GLU A 197 -31.32 -13.41 -22.47
CA GLU A 197 -32.12 -12.38 -23.13
C GLU A 197 -32.26 -12.63 -24.65
N ASN A 198 -31.19 -12.99 -25.32
CA ASN A 198 -31.17 -13.35 -26.73
C ASN A 198 -32.02 -14.59 -27.03
N LEU A 199 -31.92 -15.65 -26.19
CA LEU A 199 -32.77 -16.83 -26.30
C LEU A 199 -34.26 -16.44 -26.13
N VAL A 200 -34.57 -15.56 -25.20
CA VAL A 200 -35.92 -15.05 -24.94
C VAL A 200 -36.47 -14.31 -26.17
N HIS A 201 -35.71 -13.39 -26.76
CA HIS A 201 -36.13 -12.67 -27.95
C HIS A 201 -36.36 -13.55 -29.18
N PHE A 202 -35.48 -14.56 -29.36
CA PHE A 202 -35.62 -15.53 -30.43
C PHE A 202 -36.90 -16.35 -30.26
N MET A 203 -37.22 -16.77 -29.04
CA MET A 203 -38.45 -17.51 -28.74
C MET A 203 -39.72 -16.64 -28.98
N GLU A 204 -39.71 -15.35 -28.64
CA GLU A 204 -40.81 -14.44 -28.95
C GLU A 204 -41.01 -14.27 -30.45
N LYS A 205 -39.93 -14.00 -31.19
CA LYS A 205 -39.98 -13.71 -32.64
C LYS A 205 -40.44 -14.89 -33.48
N TYR A 206 -40.02 -16.13 -33.13
CA TYR A 206 -40.37 -17.32 -33.89
C TYR A 206 -41.48 -18.14 -33.24
N GLY A 207 -41.84 -17.88 -31.98
CA GLY A 207 -42.99 -18.50 -31.32
C GLY A 207 -44.32 -17.96 -31.79
N GLU A 208 -44.40 -16.69 -32.14
CA GLU A 208 -45.62 -16.04 -32.65
C GLU A 208 -45.93 -16.39 -34.14
N VAL A 209 -44.90 -16.84 -34.90
CA VAL A 209 -45.08 -17.07 -36.37
C VAL A 209 -45.55 -18.51 -36.68
N GLY A 210 -45.78 -19.37 -35.68
CA GLY A 210 -46.34 -20.72 -35.93
C GLY A 210 -45.49 -21.66 -36.80
N VAL A 211 -44.15 -21.44 -36.84
CA VAL A 211 -43.21 -22.18 -37.70
C VAL A 211 -42.99 -23.61 -37.19
N PHE A 212 -43.32 -23.89 -35.92
CA PHE A 212 -43.14 -25.21 -35.35
C PHE A 212 -44.50 -25.91 -35.12
N SER A 213 -44.69 -27.05 -35.73
CA SER A 213 -45.89 -27.88 -35.61
C SER A 213 -46.02 -28.56 -34.25
N SER A 214 -44.94 -28.65 -33.50
CA SER A 214 -44.95 -29.30 -32.18
C SER A 214 -43.95 -28.61 -31.20
N GLU A 215 -44.24 -28.69 -29.88
CA GLU A 215 -43.40 -28.23 -28.82
C GLU A 215 -41.99 -28.92 -28.83
N LYS A 216 -41.94 -30.14 -29.35
CA LYS A 216 -40.71 -30.93 -29.48
C LYS A 216 -39.78 -30.36 -30.55
N GLU A 217 -40.31 -30.02 -31.76
CA GLU A 217 -39.52 -29.41 -32.84
C GLU A 217 -38.95 -28.04 -32.42
N ARG A 218 -39.74 -27.28 -31.68
CA ARG A 218 -39.34 -26.00 -31.13
C ARG A 218 -38.18 -26.19 -30.18
N THR A 219 -38.24 -27.16 -29.25
CA THR A 219 -37.19 -27.46 -28.27
C THR A 219 -35.92 -27.94 -28.94
N GLU A 220 -36.02 -28.80 -29.94
CA GLU A 220 -34.90 -29.32 -30.72
C GLU A 220 -34.18 -28.22 -31.50
N PHE A 221 -34.93 -27.27 -32.10
CA PHE A 221 -34.38 -26.14 -32.83
C PHE A 221 -33.61 -25.19 -31.88
N ILE A 222 -34.20 -24.88 -30.73
CA ILE A 222 -33.58 -24.02 -29.71
C ILE A 222 -32.28 -24.64 -29.18
N MET A 223 -32.30 -25.97 -28.93
CA MET A 223 -31.11 -26.71 -28.48
C MET A 223 -30.00 -26.69 -29.55
N LYS A 224 -30.33 -26.91 -30.82
CA LYS A 224 -29.37 -26.87 -31.92
C LYS A 224 -28.74 -25.46 -32.07
N GLU A 225 -29.54 -24.43 -31.97
CA GLU A 225 -29.06 -23.02 -32.09
C GLU A 225 -28.19 -22.67 -30.91
N TYR A 226 -28.56 -23.11 -29.70
CA TYR A 226 -27.73 -22.96 -28.50
C TYR A 226 -26.37 -23.69 -28.63
N GLU A 227 -26.39 -24.92 -29.13
CA GLU A 227 -25.15 -25.69 -29.35
C GLU A 227 -24.26 -25.03 -30.42
N ARG A 228 -24.85 -24.49 -31.51
CA ARG A 228 -24.11 -23.72 -32.52
C ARG A 228 -23.42 -22.51 -31.95
N LYS A 229 -24.14 -21.67 -31.21
CA LYS A 229 -23.56 -20.47 -30.57
C LYS A 229 -22.47 -20.82 -29.56
N LYS A 230 -22.67 -21.91 -28.81
CA LYS A 230 -21.64 -22.38 -27.87
C LYS A 230 -20.37 -22.89 -28.58
N GLN A 231 -20.50 -23.48 -29.76
CA GLN A 231 -19.37 -23.88 -30.59
C GLN A 231 -18.64 -22.66 -31.15
N GLU A 232 -19.37 -21.66 -31.67
CA GLU A 232 -18.82 -20.42 -32.17
C GLU A 232 -18.02 -19.67 -31.06
N GLU A 233 -18.57 -19.60 -29.86
CA GLU A 233 -17.89 -18.99 -28.70
C GLU A 233 -16.61 -19.76 -28.31
N GLN A 234 -16.64 -21.10 -28.35
CA GLN A 234 -15.46 -21.90 -28.07
C GLN A 234 -14.36 -21.72 -29.13
N GLU A 235 -14.75 -21.54 -30.40
CA GLU A 235 -13.81 -21.28 -31.51
C GLU A 235 -13.19 -19.88 -31.36
N GLU A 236 -13.98 -18.86 -31.03
CA GLU A 236 -13.46 -17.52 -30.75
C GLU A 236 -12.46 -17.54 -29.58
N LEU A 237 -12.79 -18.25 -28.50
CA LEU A 237 -11.89 -18.43 -27.36
C LEU A 237 -10.59 -19.17 -27.73
N LYS A 238 -10.65 -20.14 -28.62
CA LYS A 238 -9.44 -20.82 -29.15
C LYS A 238 -8.61 -19.85 -29.98
N ILE A 239 -9.22 -19.09 -30.88
CA ILE A 239 -8.54 -18.09 -31.70
C ILE A 239 -7.86 -17.03 -30.83
N LYS A 240 -8.55 -16.56 -29.78
CA LYS A 240 -7.99 -15.61 -28.82
C LYS A 240 -6.77 -16.18 -28.10
N ARG A 241 -6.87 -17.42 -27.58
CA ARG A 241 -5.74 -18.09 -26.92
C ARG A 241 -4.55 -18.32 -27.84
N GLU A 242 -4.79 -18.66 -29.11
CA GLU A 242 -3.72 -18.80 -30.09
C GLU A 242 -3.05 -17.47 -30.40
N LYS A 243 -3.82 -16.37 -30.48
CA LYS A 243 -3.26 -15.02 -30.65
C LYS A 243 -2.41 -14.61 -29.48
N ASP A 244 -2.91 -14.81 -28.24
CA ASP A 244 -2.18 -14.51 -27.02
C ASP A 244 -0.87 -15.29 -26.95
N LYS A 245 -0.91 -16.60 -27.32
CA LYS A 245 0.29 -17.43 -27.38
C LYS A 245 1.30 -16.92 -28.42
N ARG A 246 0.85 -16.58 -29.63
CA ARG A 246 1.74 -16.01 -30.67
C ARG A 246 2.36 -14.69 -30.22
N THR A 247 1.61 -13.86 -29.52
CA THR A 247 2.12 -12.61 -28.94
C THR A 247 3.19 -12.88 -27.91
N GLN A 248 2.97 -13.86 -27.04
CA GLN A 248 3.92 -14.27 -26.01
C GLN A 248 5.18 -14.87 -26.62
N ASP A 249 5.04 -15.75 -27.63
CA ASP A 249 6.16 -16.33 -28.38
C ASP A 249 7.01 -15.26 -29.08
N LEU A 250 6.34 -14.23 -29.64
CA LEU A 250 7.03 -13.08 -30.27
C LEU A 250 7.86 -12.27 -29.26
N ILE A 251 7.28 -11.96 -28.10
CA ILE A 251 7.96 -11.24 -27.02
C ILE A 251 9.16 -12.04 -26.51
N GLU A 252 9.00 -13.36 -26.31
CA GLU A 252 10.11 -14.22 -25.90
C GLU A 252 11.23 -14.26 -26.93
N ASP A 253 10.91 -14.27 -28.23
CA ASP A 253 11.88 -14.27 -29.31
C ASP A 253 12.66 -12.94 -29.38
N MET A 254 11.98 -11.81 -29.21
CA MET A 254 12.63 -10.50 -29.12
C MET A 254 13.56 -10.38 -27.91
N VAL A 255 13.15 -10.90 -26.75
CA VAL A 255 14.00 -10.97 -25.55
C VAL A 255 15.23 -11.85 -25.77
N LYS A 256 15.07 -13.02 -26.41
CA LYS A 256 16.19 -13.92 -26.74
C LYS A 256 17.17 -13.31 -27.74
N LYS A 257 16.70 -12.47 -28.65
CA LYS A 257 17.54 -11.76 -29.63
C LYS A 257 18.26 -10.53 -29.05
N GLY A 258 17.96 -10.16 -27.78
CA GLY A 258 18.57 -9.02 -27.12
C GLY A 258 18.11 -7.67 -27.65
N GLU A 259 16.89 -7.58 -28.17
CA GLU A 259 16.29 -6.33 -28.62
C GLU A 259 16.16 -5.33 -27.48
N ASP A 260 16.17 -4.03 -27.83
CA ASP A 260 16.09 -2.94 -26.86
C ASP A 260 14.79 -3.08 -26.00
N PRO A 261 14.89 -3.07 -24.67
CA PRO A 261 13.72 -3.15 -23.78
C PRO A 261 12.64 -2.10 -24.09
N LYS A 262 13.01 -0.94 -24.61
CA LYS A 262 12.06 0.10 -25.05
C LYS A 262 11.24 -0.34 -26.25
N LEU A 263 11.87 -1.00 -27.21
CA LEU A 263 11.21 -1.51 -28.42
C LEU A 263 10.21 -2.63 -28.05
N ILE A 264 10.59 -3.50 -27.11
CA ILE A 264 9.71 -4.56 -26.61
C ILE A 264 8.48 -3.98 -25.93
N MET A 265 8.65 -2.93 -25.11
CA MET A 265 7.53 -2.23 -24.44
C MET A 265 6.61 -1.54 -25.46
N GLU A 266 7.14 -0.93 -26.51
CA GLU A 266 6.37 -0.26 -27.57
C GLU A 266 5.54 -1.28 -28.38
N VAL A 267 6.11 -2.45 -28.69
CA VAL A 267 5.39 -3.55 -29.33
C VAL A 267 4.25 -4.10 -28.45
N ILE A 268 4.52 -4.29 -27.16
CA ILE A 268 3.49 -4.73 -26.20
C ILE A 268 2.35 -3.71 -26.12
N GLN A 269 2.68 -2.42 -26.07
CA GLN A 269 1.69 -1.34 -25.99
C GLN A 269 0.83 -1.28 -27.26
N THR A 270 1.46 -1.38 -28.43
CA THR A 270 0.75 -1.40 -29.73
C THR A 270 -0.16 -2.62 -29.88
N LEU A 271 0.29 -3.81 -29.43
CA LEU A 271 -0.52 -5.03 -29.45
C LEU A 271 -1.71 -4.94 -28.49
N ASN A 272 -1.54 -4.31 -27.33
CA ASN A 272 -2.65 -4.07 -26.39
C ASN A 272 -3.65 -3.06 -26.93
N GLU A 273 -3.21 -2.01 -27.63
CA GLU A 273 -4.10 -1.03 -28.29
C GLU A 273 -4.90 -1.68 -29.39
N ILE A 274 -4.28 -2.47 -30.28
CA ILE A 274 -4.98 -3.23 -31.35
C ILE A 274 -6.00 -4.23 -30.78
N ASN A 275 -5.70 -4.85 -29.66
CA ASN A 275 -6.61 -5.78 -29.00
C ASN A 275 -7.77 -5.06 -28.29
N SER A 276 -7.55 -3.86 -27.76
CA SER A 276 -8.58 -3.04 -27.13
C SER A 276 -9.56 -2.42 -28.15
N GLU A 277 -9.09 -1.95 -29.31
CA GLU A 277 -9.96 -1.41 -30.36
C GLU A 277 -10.88 -2.48 -30.97
N LYS A 278 -10.43 -3.71 -31.12
CA LYS A 278 -11.27 -4.82 -31.63
C LYS A 278 -12.32 -5.29 -30.63
N SER A 279 -12.08 -5.15 -29.33
CA SER A 279 -13.08 -5.47 -28.31
C SER A 279 -14.21 -4.41 -28.23
N PHE A 280 -13.91 -3.18 -28.64
CA PHE A 280 -14.91 -2.07 -28.63
C PHE A 280 -15.95 -2.22 -29.76
N VAL A 281 -15.56 -2.73 -30.92
CA VAL A 281 -16.45 -2.90 -32.08
C VAL A 281 -17.41 -4.09 -31.89
N SER A 282 -17.00 -5.14 -31.15
CA SER A 282 -17.88 -6.29 -30.85
C SER A 282 -18.91 -5.97 -29.76
N SER A 283 -18.62 -5.05 -28.85
CA SER A 283 -19.49 -4.74 -27.71
C SER A 283 -20.70 -3.82 -28.06
N GLU A 284 -20.65 -3.09 -29.16
CA GLU A 284 -21.77 -2.24 -29.60
C GLU A 284 -22.87 -3.03 -30.32
N THR A 285 -22.54 -4.07 -31.06
CA THR A 285 -23.51 -4.97 -31.69
C THR A 285 -24.20 -5.89 -30.66
N ASP A 286 -23.51 -6.30 -29.60
CA ASP A 286 -24.05 -7.17 -28.55
C ASP A 286 -24.98 -6.43 -27.56
N ARG A 287 -24.84 -5.11 -27.41
CA ARG A 287 -25.71 -4.33 -26.50
C ARG A 287 -27.16 -4.22 -26.96
N VAL A 288 -27.42 -4.24 -28.25
CA VAL A 288 -28.76 -4.06 -28.79
C VAL A 288 -29.61 -5.34 -28.69
N GLU A 289 -28.99 -6.51 -28.61
CA GLU A 289 -29.68 -7.80 -28.50
C GLU A 289 -30.01 -8.24 -27.06
N LYS A 290 -29.48 -7.57 -26.06
CA LYS A 290 -29.48 -8.02 -24.66
C LYS A 290 -30.82 -7.92 -23.89
N ASP A 291 -31.65 -6.96 -24.24
CA ASP A 291 -32.81 -6.56 -23.40
C ASP A 291 -34.08 -7.44 -23.48
N LYS A 292 -34.09 -8.48 -24.30
CA LYS A 292 -35.35 -9.23 -24.60
C LYS A 292 -35.45 -10.63 -23.94
N TRP A 293 -34.37 -11.23 -23.52
CA TRP A 293 -34.35 -12.62 -23.05
C TRP A 293 -34.74 -12.83 -21.57
N GLU A 294 -34.56 -11.80 -20.69
CA GLU A 294 -35.02 -11.86 -19.30
C GLU A 294 -36.54 -11.91 -19.15
N LYS A 295 -37.27 -11.15 -20.00
CA LYS A 295 -38.74 -11.09 -19.95
C LYS A 295 -39.47 -12.39 -20.26
N LEU A 296 -38.85 -13.33 -20.97
CA LEU A 296 -39.46 -14.61 -21.33
C LEU A 296 -39.27 -15.70 -20.25
N GLY A 297 -38.23 -15.60 -19.43
CA GLY A 297 -38.08 -16.45 -18.26
C GLY A 297 -39.22 -16.29 -17.27
N GLU A 298 -39.57 -15.02 -16.99
CA GLU A 298 -40.66 -14.68 -16.05
C GLU A 298 -42.07 -15.04 -16.54
N THR A 299 -42.33 -14.86 -17.85
CA THR A 299 -43.67 -15.20 -18.42
C THR A 299 -43.87 -16.71 -18.55
N SER A 300 -42.81 -17.50 -18.69
CA SER A 300 -42.94 -18.97 -18.74
C SER A 300 -43.19 -19.58 -17.35
N GLU A 301 -42.66 -18.97 -16.28
CA GLU A 301 -42.91 -19.42 -14.91
C GLU A 301 -44.32 -19.02 -14.44
N LEU A 302 -44.84 -17.86 -14.82
CA LEU A 302 -46.20 -17.45 -14.51
C LEU A 302 -47.25 -18.35 -15.15
N LYS A 303 -47.10 -18.71 -16.46
CA LYS A 303 -47.99 -19.65 -17.14
C LYS A 303 -47.87 -21.10 -16.62
N ARG A 304 -46.78 -21.47 -16.01
CA ARG A 304 -46.60 -22.78 -15.38
C ARG A 304 -47.32 -22.89 -14.02
N LYS A 305 -47.36 -21.79 -13.27
CA LYS A 305 -48.13 -21.69 -12.02
C LYS A 305 -49.64 -21.70 -12.27
N GLU A 306 -50.13 -20.99 -13.29
CA GLU A 306 -51.59 -20.98 -13.65
C GLU A 306 -52.12 -22.35 -14.16
N ARG A 307 -51.24 -23.25 -14.62
CA ARG A 307 -51.63 -24.64 -15.04
C ARG A 307 -51.59 -25.66 -13.90
N LEU A 308 -51.00 -25.32 -12.75
CA LEU A 308 -50.94 -26.18 -11.59
C LEU A 308 -51.98 -25.88 -10.51
N ASP A 309 -52.64 -24.74 -10.63
CA ASP A 309 -53.70 -24.27 -9.70
C ASP A 309 -55.12 -24.30 -10.34
N GLY A 310 -55.30 -24.85 -11.53
CA GLY A 310 -56.56 -25.14 -12.20
C GLY A 310 -56.72 -26.60 -12.53
#